data_916582255f576c020162219f85569e29
#
_entry.id   916582255f576c020162219f85569e29
#
_cell.length_a   1.000
_cell.length_b   1.000
_cell.length_c   1.000
_cell.angle_alpha   90.00
_cell.angle_beta   90.00
_cell.angle_gamma   90.00
#
_symmetry.space_group_name_H-M   'P 1'
#
loop_
_entity.id
_entity.type
_entity.pdbx_description
1 polymer ?
#
loop_
_entity_poly.entity_id
_entity_poly.type
_entity_poly.pdbx_seq_one_letter_code
_entity_poly.pdbx_strand_id
1 'polypeptide(L)'
;MKIVIIGAGGRLGSALMREYRDRFDVVGLNHAQLDLSNFDEIRETLCATNFDVLVNAAGFTNVDLCETERDQAFLINAEAPRIIAEICRDKGAKLLHFSTDYVFDGEKREPYVESDSANPISVYGESKRAGEQSVLQTADRHLVARVSWVFGPDRPSFIDGVIQRAQENEEVAAIGDKFSTPTYTHDIAQMLPRFFELNVEGGVLHFANAGECSWQEYAQWALDCCQGFGISAKAKTVGALKLKDMKNWVARRPAYSVLSSAKYTQLTGASPRAWRDAVADYIRRFYSKT
;
A
#
# COMPACT_ATOMS: atom_id res chain seq x y z
N MET A 1 7.96 -4.93 -22.97
CA MET A 1 6.73 -4.61 -22.23
C MET A 1 6.89 -3.19 -21.71
N LYS A 2 5.94 -2.34 -22.05
CA LYS A 2 5.88 -0.94 -21.61
C LYS A 2 4.90 -0.79 -20.46
N ILE A 3 5.37 -0.21 -19.36
CA ILE A 3 4.59 -0.05 -18.12
C ILE A 3 4.42 1.43 -17.82
N VAL A 4 3.19 1.88 -17.61
CA VAL A 4 2.89 3.21 -17.07
C VAL A 4 2.60 3.08 -15.58
N ILE A 5 3.24 3.93 -14.74
CA ILE A 5 3.03 3.98 -13.31
C ILE A 5 2.46 5.35 -12.94
N ILE A 6 1.17 5.38 -12.53
CA ILE A 6 0.53 6.57 -11.97
C ILE A 6 0.87 6.66 -10.48
N GLY A 7 1.14 7.86 -9.99
CA GLY A 7 1.60 8.09 -8.62
C GLY A 7 3.10 7.84 -8.44
N ALA A 8 3.90 8.01 -9.51
CA ALA A 8 5.35 7.80 -9.53
C ALA A 8 6.13 8.63 -8.50
N GLY A 9 5.57 9.73 -7.98
CA GLY A 9 6.16 10.52 -6.90
C GLY A 9 5.76 10.09 -5.49
N GLY A 10 4.89 9.06 -5.34
CA GLY A 10 4.48 8.49 -4.07
C GLY A 10 5.43 7.42 -3.55
N ARG A 11 5.25 6.96 -2.30
CA ARG A 11 6.12 5.92 -1.68
C ARG A 11 6.23 4.67 -2.54
N LEU A 12 5.11 4.08 -2.91
CA LEU A 12 5.10 2.85 -3.71
C LEU A 12 5.47 3.12 -5.17
N GLY A 13 4.92 4.16 -5.79
CA GLY A 13 5.22 4.49 -7.19
C GLY A 13 6.70 4.76 -7.42
N SER A 14 7.37 5.50 -6.53
CA SER A 14 8.83 5.75 -6.63
C SER A 14 9.64 4.45 -6.47
N ALA A 15 9.23 3.56 -5.57
CA ALA A 15 9.86 2.25 -5.43
C ALA A 15 9.72 1.41 -6.71
N LEU A 16 8.52 1.36 -7.30
CA LEU A 16 8.29 0.64 -8.55
C LEU A 16 9.11 1.23 -9.69
N MET A 17 9.19 2.57 -9.81
CA MET A 17 10.06 3.23 -10.80
C MET A 17 11.52 2.82 -10.65
N ARG A 18 12.04 2.79 -9.42
CA ARG A 18 13.42 2.40 -9.14
C ARG A 18 13.69 0.94 -9.47
N GLU A 19 12.80 0.01 -9.06
CA GLU A 19 12.98 -1.43 -9.22
C GLU A 19 12.77 -1.91 -10.66
N TYR A 20 12.02 -1.15 -11.50
CA TYR A 20 11.64 -1.58 -12.83
C TYR A 20 12.39 -0.92 -13.98
N ARG A 21 13.05 0.23 -13.76
CA ARG A 21 13.74 1.01 -14.82
C ARG A 21 14.76 0.21 -15.64
N ASP A 22 15.40 -0.79 -15.03
CA ASP A 22 16.43 -1.62 -15.68
C ASP A 22 15.85 -2.95 -16.23
N ARG A 23 14.54 -3.21 -16.00
CA ARG A 23 13.87 -4.45 -16.38
C ARG A 23 12.79 -4.28 -17.44
N PHE A 24 12.16 -3.11 -17.49
CA PHE A 24 11.02 -2.79 -18.33
C PHE A 24 11.17 -1.38 -18.93
N ASP A 25 10.44 -1.10 -20.00
CA ASP A 25 10.24 0.27 -20.51
C ASP A 25 9.18 0.95 -19.61
N VAL A 26 9.63 1.80 -18.67
CA VAL A 26 8.77 2.35 -17.63
C VAL A 26 8.59 3.85 -17.80
N VAL A 27 7.34 4.30 -17.79
CA VAL A 27 6.96 5.72 -17.77
C VAL A 27 6.24 6.02 -16.46
N GLY A 28 6.77 6.94 -15.67
CA GLY A 28 6.15 7.39 -14.41
C GLY A 28 5.37 8.68 -14.62
N LEU A 29 4.15 8.73 -14.09
CA LEU A 29 3.32 9.92 -14.04
C LEU A 29 3.09 10.31 -12.57
N ASN A 30 3.66 11.44 -12.16
CA ASN A 30 3.43 12.01 -10.84
C ASN A 30 2.21 12.95 -10.87
N HIS A 31 1.83 13.53 -9.72
CA HIS A 31 0.66 14.40 -9.61
C HIS A 31 0.74 15.66 -10.51
N ALA A 32 1.92 16.22 -10.72
CA ALA A 32 2.07 17.38 -11.61
C ALA A 32 1.97 17.03 -13.11
N GLN A 33 2.06 15.74 -13.45
CA GLN A 33 1.97 15.22 -14.82
C GLN A 33 0.61 14.56 -15.12
N LEU A 34 -0.15 14.22 -14.08
CA LEU A 34 -1.49 13.65 -14.18
C LEU A 34 -2.25 13.89 -12.88
N ASP A 35 -3.17 14.83 -12.90
CA ASP A 35 -4.11 15.05 -11.79
C ASP A 35 -5.31 14.11 -11.92
N LEU A 36 -5.48 13.20 -10.96
CA LEU A 36 -6.60 12.26 -10.95
C LEU A 36 -7.96 12.93 -10.69
N SER A 37 -8.00 14.18 -10.29
CA SER A 37 -9.25 14.96 -10.18
C SER A 37 -9.68 15.53 -11.54
N ASN A 38 -8.81 15.56 -12.54
CA ASN A 38 -9.07 16.06 -13.89
C ASN A 38 -9.28 14.89 -14.87
N PHE A 39 -10.51 14.51 -15.12
CA PHE A 39 -10.86 13.36 -15.95
C PHE A 39 -10.53 13.54 -17.43
N ASP A 40 -10.53 14.76 -17.94
CA ASP A 40 -10.16 15.05 -19.32
C ASP A 40 -8.65 14.86 -19.50
N GLU A 41 -7.85 15.35 -18.55
CA GLU A 41 -6.40 15.13 -18.53
C GLU A 41 -6.05 13.63 -18.46
N ILE A 42 -6.79 12.84 -17.67
CA ILE A 42 -6.62 11.38 -17.61
C ILE A 42 -6.85 10.78 -19.01
N ARG A 43 -7.93 11.14 -19.68
CA ARG A 43 -8.26 10.62 -21.01
C ARG A 43 -7.22 11.05 -22.07
N GLU A 44 -6.91 12.32 -22.14
CA GLU A 44 -5.92 12.85 -23.09
C GLU A 44 -4.55 12.17 -22.92
N THR A 45 -4.03 12.15 -21.69
CA THR A 45 -2.70 11.61 -21.39
C THR A 45 -2.65 10.10 -21.67
N LEU A 46 -3.59 9.33 -21.15
CA LEU A 46 -3.54 7.88 -21.25
C LEU A 46 -3.94 7.38 -22.66
N CYS A 47 -4.83 8.07 -23.38
CA CYS A 47 -5.14 7.72 -24.76
C CYS A 47 -3.95 7.98 -25.70
N ALA A 48 -3.19 9.05 -25.47
CA ALA A 48 -1.99 9.36 -26.25
C ALA A 48 -0.78 8.47 -25.92
N THR A 49 -0.77 7.81 -24.76
CA THR A 49 0.35 6.97 -24.30
C THR A 49 0.13 5.51 -24.68
N ASN A 50 1.11 4.88 -25.34
CA ASN A 50 1.09 3.42 -25.56
C ASN A 50 1.67 2.69 -24.36
N PHE A 51 0.99 1.64 -23.88
CA PHE A 51 1.45 0.77 -22.80
C PHE A 51 0.76 -0.60 -22.84
N ASP A 52 1.44 -1.60 -22.29
CA ASP A 52 0.93 -2.96 -22.13
C ASP A 52 0.28 -3.14 -20.76
N VAL A 53 0.86 -2.49 -19.75
CA VAL A 53 0.42 -2.55 -18.34
C VAL A 53 0.37 -1.13 -17.76
N LEU A 54 -0.68 -0.85 -17.03
CA LEU A 54 -0.78 0.36 -16.20
C LEU A 54 -0.85 -0.04 -14.73
N VAL A 55 0.01 0.57 -13.91
CA VAL A 55 0.01 0.41 -12.46
C VAL A 55 -0.48 1.69 -11.81
N ASN A 56 -1.65 1.67 -11.20
CA ASN A 56 -2.20 2.81 -10.47
C ASN A 56 -1.84 2.71 -8.99
N ALA A 57 -0.74 3.38 -8.60
CA ALA A 57 -0.27 3.52 -7.22
C ALA A 57 -0.65 4.89 -6.60
N ALA A 58 -1.47 5.68 -7.28
CA ALA A 58 -1.99 6.95 -6.77
C ALA A 58 -3.31 6.75 -6.00
N GLY A 59 -3.60 7.68 -5.11
CA GLY A 59 -4.85 7.72 -4.37
C GLY A 59 -4.85 8.82 -3.30
N PHE A 60 -6.03 9.17 -2.84
CA PHE A 60 -6.21 10.07 -1.70
C PHE A 60 -6.19 9.23 -0.42
N THR A 61 -5.03 9.20 0.27
CA THR A 61 -4.71 8.21 1.32
C THR A 61 -4.67 8.78 2.75
N ASN A 62 -4.92 10.07 2.93
CA ASN A 62 -5.06 10.64 4.25
C ASN A 62 -6.43 10.25 4.83
N VAL A 63 -6.41 9.26 5.75
CA VAL A 63 -7.62 8.60 6.26
C VAL A 63 -8.55 9.60 6.96
N ASP A 64 -8.00 10.52 7.77
CA ASP A 64 -8.80 11.54 8.47
C ASP A 64 -9.32 12.62 7.54
N LEU A 65 -8.53 13.05 6.56
CA LEU A 65 -8.94 14.04 5.58
C LEU A 65 -10.05 13.51 4.64
N CYS A 66 -10.07 12.19 4.37
CA CYS A 66 -11.17 11.58 3.62
C CYS A 66 -12.53 11.75 4.31
N GLU A 67 -12.58 11.80 5.66
CA GLU A 67 -13.85 12.02 6.39
C GLU A 67 -14.41 13.42 6.14
N THR A 68 -13.55 14.42 5.99
CA THR A 68 -13.95 15.82 5.77
C THR A 68 -14.05 16.18 4.29
N GLU A 69 -13.34 15.48 3.42
CA GLU A 69 -13.30 15.69 1.96
C GLU A 69 -13.82 14.46 1.21
N ARG A 70 -15.03 14.00 1.60
CA ARG A 70 -15.63 12.77 1.08
C ARG A 70 -15.72 12.75 -0.45
N ASP A 71 -16.20 13.83 -1.05
CA ASP A 71 -16.37 13.91 -2.51
C ASP A 71 -15.02 13.77 -3.23
N GLN A 72 -13.99 14.44 -2.72
CA GLN A 72 -12.63 14.33 -3.25
C GLN A 72 -12.07 12.90 -3.09
N ALA A 73 -12.35 12.23 -1.97
CA ALA A 73 -11.95 10.85 -1.75
C ALA A 73 -12.59 9.92 -2.79
N PHE A 74 -13.87 10.03 -3.06
CA PHE A 74 -14.55 9.23 -4.09
C PHE A 74 -14.11 9.59 -5.51
N LEU A 75 -13.90 10.87 -5.80
CA LEU A 75 -13.41 11.33 -7.09
C LEU A 75 -12.08 10.66 -7.45
N ILE A 76 -11.11 10.70 -6.53
CA ILE A 76 -9.74 10.18 -6.75
C ILE A 76 -9.67 8.66 -6.57
N ASN A 77 -10.37 8.09 -5.58
CA ASN A 77 -10.21 6.69 -5.23
C ASN A 77 -11.20 5.75 -5.93
N ALA A 78 -12.29 6.27 -6.53
CA ALA A 78 -13.30 5.47 -7.19
C ALA A 78 -13.52 5.86 -8.66
N GLU A 79 -13.84 7.14 -8.95
CA GLU A 79 -14.17 7.57 -10.31
C GLU A 79 -12.93 7.58 -11.24
N ALA A 80 -11.83 8.14 -10.80
CA ALA A 80 -10.59 8.12 -11.58
C ALA A 80 -10.13 6.69 -11.92
N PRO A 81 -10.07 5.74 -10.97
CA PRO A 81 -9.78 4.32 -11.28
C PRO A 81 -10.76 3.69 -12.27
N ARG A 82 -12.04 4.03 -12.25
CA ARG A 82 -13.03 3.57 -13.22
C ARG A 82 -12.64 4.01 -14.65
N ILE A 83 -12.37 5.30 -14.83
CA ILE A 83 -11.96 5.85 -16.13
C ILE A 83 -10.65 5.21 -16.62
N ILE A 84 -9.67 5.06 -15.74
CA ILE A 84 -8.39 4.41 -16.04
C ILE A 84 -8.62 2.97 -16.49
N ALA A 85 -9.50 2.23 -15.81
CA ALA A 85 -9.82 0.84 -16.15
C ALA A 85 -10.50 0.73 -17.52
N GLU A 86 -11.43 1.64 -17.85
CA GLU A 86 -12.08 1.73 -19.16
C GLU A 86 -11.04 1.94 -20.28
N ILE A 87 -10.13 2.90 -20.09
CA ILE A 87 -9.05 3.16 -21.06
C ILE A 87 -8.14 1.93 -21.23
N CYS A 88 -7.76 1.27 -20.14
CA CYS A 88 -6.96 0.05 -20.19
C CYS A 88 -7.69 -1.07 -20.95
N ARG A 89 -8.98 -1.26 -20.70
CA ARG A 89 -9.81 -2.23 -21.45
C ARG A 89 -9.80 -1.93 -22.93
N ASP A 90 -10.07 -0.68 -23.33
CA ASP A 90 -10.22 -0.25 -24.72
C ASP A 90 -8.88 -0.35 -25.50
N LYS A 91 -7.76 -0.17 -24.79
CA LYS A 91 -6.40 -0.37 -25.33
C LYS A 91 -5.94 -1.85 -25.34
N GLY A 92 -6.71 -2.76 -24.75
CA GLY A 92 -6.25 -4.15 -24.54
C GLY A 92 -5.16 -4.30 -23.48
N ALA A 93 -4.86 -3.24 -22.72
CA ALA A 93 -3.86 -3.24 -21.66
C ALA A 93 -4.39 -3.83 -20.35
N LYS A 94 -3.49 -4.23 -19.45
CA LYS A 94 -3.82 -4.69 -18.10
C LYS A 94 -3.68 -3.56 -17.09
N LEU A 95 -4.67 -3.41 -16.19
CA LEU A 95 -4.60 -2.52 -15.05
C LEU A 95 -4.27 -3.31 -13.78
N LEU A 96 -3.26 -2.83 -13.02
CA LEU A 96 -3.04 -3.17 -11.62
C LEU A 96 -3.39 -1.95 -10.78
N HIS A 97 -4.47 -2.05 -10.00
CA HIS A 97 -4.94 -0.97 -9.13
C HIS A 97 -4.65 -1.29 -7.67
N PHE A 98 -3.89 -0.43 -6.99
CA PHE A 98 -3.62 -0.60 -5.57
C PHE A 98 -4.81 -0.20 -4.71
N SER A 99 -5.20 -1.09 -3.81
CA SER A 99 -6.19 -0.90 -2.77
C SER A 99 -5.57 -1.11 -1.38
N THR A 100 -6.39 -1.29 -0.36
CA THR A 100 -6.01 -1.23 1.05
C THR A 100 -6.69 -2.31 1.88
N ASP A 101 -6.09 -2.67 3.01
CA ASP A 101 -6.68 -3.44 4.09
C ASP A 101 -7.84 -2.72 4.81
N TYR A 102 -7.98 -1.39 4.65
CA TYR A 102 -9.09 -0.59 5.22
C TYR A 102 -10.46 -0.85 4.55
N VAL A 103 -10.52 -1.72 3.54
CA VAL A 103 -11.80 -2.22 3.02
C VAL A 103 -12.50 -3.17 3.99
N PHE A 104 -11.82 -3.64 5.03
CA PHE A 104 -12.35 -4.51 6.07
C PHE A 104 -12.72 -3.75 7.35
N ASP A 105 -13.69 -4.28 8.11
CA ASP A 105 -14.18 -3.69 9.37
C ASP A 105 -13.24 -3.86 10.56
N GLY A 106 -12.41 -4.88 10.53
CA GLY A 106 -11.48 -5.18 11.63
C GLY A 106 -12.09 -5.99 12.78
N GLU A 107 -13.24 -6.63 12.58
CA GLU A 107 -13.92 -7.43 13.59
C GLU A 107 -13.43 -8.89 13.63
N LYS A 108 -12.87 -9.37 12.52
CA LYS A 108 -12.24 -10.69 12.42
C LYS A 108 -11.00 -10.78 13.33
N ARG A 109 -10.68 -12.01 13.80
CA ARG A 109 -9.49 -12.26 14.64
C ARG A 109 -8.51 -13.24 13.99
N GLU A 110 -8.63 -13.40 12.70
CA GLU A 110 -7.74 -14.17 11.82
C GLU A 110 -7.49 -13.38 10.54
N PRO A 111 -6.39 -13.62 9.80
CA PRO A 111 -6.06 -12.89 8.60
C PRO A 111 -7.20 -12.92 7.57
N TYR A 112 -7.52 -11.74 7.04
CA TYR A 112 -8.51 -11.61 5.97
C TYR A 112 -7.99 -12.24 4.68
N VAL A 113 -8.85 -13.02 4.03
CA VAL A 113 -8.63 -13.58 2.70
C VAL A 113 -9.36 -12.75 1.63
N GLU A 114 -9.02 -12.92 0.36
CA GLU A 114 -9.58 -12.14 -0.74
C GLU A 114 -11.08 -12.34 -0.94
N SER A 115 -11.61 -13.49 -0.52
CA SER A 115 -13.06 -13.83 -0.56
C SER A 115 -13.86 -13.30 0.62
N ASP A 116 -13.22 -12.76 1.65
CA ASP A 116 -13.93 -12.14 2.77
C ASP A 116 -14.71 -10.92 2.31
N SER A 117 -15.90 -10.73 2.84
CA SER A 117 -16.73 -9.57 2.53
C SER A 117 -16.07 -8.27 3.00
N ALA A 118 -15.89 -7.36 2.07
CA ALA A 118 -15.43 -6.02 2.39
C ALA A 118 -16.56 -5.22 3.07
N ASN A 119 -16.27 -4.68 4.25
CA ASN A 119 -17.19 -3.87 5.06
C ASN A 119 -16.42 -2.69 5.69
N PRO A 120 -16.04 -1.67 4.88
CA PRO A 120 -15.22 -0.55 5.35
C PRO A 120 -15.94 0.29 6.41
N ILE A 121 -15.19 0.81 7.38
CA ILE A 121 -15.69 1.60 8.50
C ILE A 121 -15.22 3.06 8.47
N SER A 122 -14.63 3.50 7.36
CA SER A 122 -14.15 4.85 7.12
C SER A 122 -14.39 5.27 5.68
N VAL A 123 -14.51 6.56 5.43
CA VAL A 123 -14.68 7.10 4.05
C VAL A 123 -13.51 6.71 3.15
N TYR A 124 -12.28 6.68 3.67
CA TYR A 124 -11.14 6.15 2.92
C TYR A 124 -11.39 4.72 2.45
N GLY A 125 -11.75 3.81 3.36
CA GLY A 125 -12.05 2.43 3.02
C GLY A 125 -13.21 2.29 2.03
N GLU A 126 -14.29 3.05 2.22
CA GLU A 126 -15.46 3.07 1.34
C GLU A 126 -15.08 3.52 -0.09
N SER A 127 -14.33 4.63 -0.21
CA SER A 127 -13.90 5.15 -1.52
C SER A 127 -12.96 4.18 -2.25
N LYS A 128 -12.02 3.53 -1.52
CA LYS A 128 -11.15 2.50 -2.08
C LYS A 128 -11.94 1.27 -2.51
N ARG A 129 -12.91 0.82 -1.71
CA ARG A 129 -13.79 -0.31 -2.06
C ARG A 129 -14.62 -0.02 -3.31
N ALA A 130 -15.17 1.19 -3.43
CA ALA A 130 -15.88 1.60 -4.65
C ALA A 130 -14.97 1.55 -5.89
N GLY A 131 -13.71 2.00 -5.77
CA GLY A 131 -12.71 1.88 -6.83
C GLY A 131 -12.40 0.43 -7.22
N GLU A 132 -12.26 -0.48 -6.24
CA GLU A 132 -12.10 -1.92 -6.50
C GLU A 132 -13.24 -2.45 -7.38
N GLN A 133 -14.48 -2.16 -6.98
CA GLN A 133 -15.67 -2.61 -7.71
C GLN A 133 -15.70 -2.07 -9.14
N SER A 134 -15.44 -0.77 -9.32
CA SER A 134 -15.40 -0.14 -10.63
C SER A 134 -14.35 -0.76 -11.56
N VAL A 135 -13.15 -1.04 -11.05
CA VAL A 135 -12.07 -1.66 -11.81
C VAL A 135 -12.43 -3.09 -12.22
N LEU A 136 -12.93 -3.90 -11.28
CA LEU A 136 -13.26 -5.30 -11.53
C LEU A 136 -14.44 -5.50 -12.48
N GLN A 137 -15.41 -4.57 -12.49
CA GLN A 137 -16.54 -4.60 -13.41
C GLN A 137 -16.16 -4.27 -14.85
N THR A 138 -14.98 -3.67 -15.07
CA THR A 138 -14.57 -3.18 -16.40
C THR A 138 -13.97 -4.28 -17.26
N ALA A 139 -13.10 -5.14 -16.72
CA ALA A 139 -12.54 -6.29 -17.43
C ALA A 139 -11.94 -7.33 -16.45
N ASP A 140 -12.16 -8.61 -16.74
CA ASP A 140 -11.71 -9.75 -15.91
C ASP A 140 -10.20 -9.84 -15.73
N ARG A 141 -9.43 -9.28 -16.69
CA ARG A 141 -7.96 -9.25 -16.61
C ARG A 141 -7.38 -8.21 -15.64
N HIS A 142 -8.19 -7.25 -15.17
CA HIS A 142 -7.72 -6.21 -14.25
C HIS A 142 -7.49 -6.79 -12.86
N LEU A 143 -6.42 -6.34 -12.20
CA LEU A 143 -6.02 -6.80 -10.89
C LEU A 143 -6.16 -5.67 -9.86
N VAL A 144 -6.86 -5.95 -8.78
CA VAL A 144 -6.89 -5.15 -7.57
C VAL A 144 -5.87 -5.73 -6.58
N ALA A 145 -4.85 -4.94 -6.27
CA ALA A 145 -3.78 -5.31 -5.35
C ALA A 145 -4.03 -4.67 -3.99
N ARG A 146 -4.57 -5.41 -3.02
CA ARG A 146 -4.70 -4.91 -1.65
C ARG A 146 -3.37 -5.01 -0.93
N VAL A 147 -2.97 -3.90 -0.32
CA VAL A 147 -1.75 -3.79 0.49
C VAL A 147 -2.09 -3.31 1.90
N SER A 148 -1.22 -3.56 2.85
CA SER A 148 -1.36 -3.13 4.23
C SER A 148 -0.08 -2.45 4.69
N TRP A 149 -0.23 -1.30 5.33
CA TRP A 149 0.80 -0.61 6.11
C TRP A 149 2.17 -0.49 5.41
N VAL A 150 2.12 0.05 4.18
CA VAL A 150 3.27 0.13 3.26
C VAL A 150 4.36 1.04 3.81
N PHE A 151 5.60 0.56 3.86
CA PHE A 151 6.80 1.32 4.23
C PHE A 151 7.92 1.17 3.19
N GLY A 152 8.86 2.11 3.19
CA GLY A 152 10.01 2.12 2.27
C GLY A 152 10.70 3.47 2.22
N PRO A 153 11.86 3.59 1.55
CA PRO A 153 12.77 4.73 1.67
C PRO A 153 12.28 6.00 0.97
N ASP A 154 11.35 5.89 0.04
CA ASP A 154 11.04 6.98 -0.88
C ASP A 154 10.21 8.10 -0.25
N ARG A 155 9.52 7.81 0.86
CA ARG A 155 8.82 8.79 1.69
C ARG A 155 8.77 8.32 3.14
N PRO A 156 8.87 9.24 4.13
CA PRO A 156 8.79 8.88 5.54
C PRO A 156 7.50 8.08 5.85
N SER A 157 7.65 7.03 6.63
CA SER A 157 6.58 6.13 7.06
C SER A 157 6.48 6.10 8.59
N PHE A 158 5.60 5.28 9.14
CA PHE A 158 5.45 5.12 10.58
C PHE A 158 6.78 4.72 11.25
N ILE A 159 7.52 3.77 10.66
CA ILE A 159 8.79 3.28 11.21
C ILE A 159 9.85 4.39 11.27
N ASP A 160 9.91 5.26 10.25
CA ASP A 160 10.85 6.37 10.21
C ASP A 160 10.56 7.38 11.33
N GLY A 161 9.28 7.68 11.53
CA GLY A 161 8.83 8.54 12.61
C GLY A 161 9.09 7.94 14.00
N VAL A 162 9.01 6.62 14.15
CA VAL A 162 9.35 5.92 15.41
C VAL A 162 10.85 6.03 15.67
N ILE A 163 11.69 5.72 14.70
CA ILE A 163 13.16 5.78 14.84
C ILE A 163 13.59 7.21 15.17
N GLN A 164 13.07 8.22 14.48
CA GLN A 164 13.38 9.61 14.74
C GLN A 164 13.00 10.01 16.18
N ARG A 165 11.75 9.73 16.61
CA ARG A 165 11.31 10.05 17.98
C ARG A 165 12.15 9.34 19.02
N ALA A 166 12.56 8.09 18.80
CA ALA A 166 13.40 7.34 19.72
C ALA A 166 14.83 7.89 19.82
N GLN A 167 15.35 8.53 18.77
CA GLN A 167 16.64 9.24 18.81
C GLN A 167 16.56 10.55 19.60
N GLU A 168 15.40 11.21 19.57
CA GLU A 168 15.19 12.52 20.22
C GLU A 168 14.72 12.41 21.67
N ASN A 169 13.92 11.38 22.01
CA ASN A 169 13.23 11.25 23.31
C ASN A 169 13.59 9.92 24.00
N GLU A 170 13.49 9.92 25.32
CA GLU A 170 13.68 8.71 26.16
C GLU A 170 12.45 7.80 26.16
N GLU A 171 11.27 8.35 25.84
CA GLU A 171 10.00 7.63 25.81
C GLU A 171 9.37 7.71 24.41
N VAL A 172 8.95 6.56 23.90
CA VAL A 172 8.18 6.40 22.66
C VAL A 172 7.03 5.44 22.94
N ALA A 173 5.86 5.73 22.40
CA ALA A 173 4.70 4.85 22.52
C ALA A 173 3.99 4.65 21.18
N ALA A 174 3.33 3.49 21.03
CA ALA A 174 2.53 3.15 19.87
C ALA A 174 1.34 2.26 20.27
N ILE A 175 0.34 2.13 19.38
CA ILE A 175 -0.90 1.41 19.67
C ILE A 175 -0.62 -0.09 19.74
N GLY A 176 -1.00 -0.73 20.86
CA GLY A 176 -0.78 -2.15 21.12
C GLY A 176 -1.96 -3.06 20.76
N ASP A 177 -3.13 -2.49 20.48
CA ASP A 177 -4.37 -3.23 20.20
C ASP A 177 -4.93 -3.01 18.78
N LYS A 178 -4.10 -2.53 17.85
CA LYS A 178 -4.36 -2.49 16.41
C LYS A 178 -3.34 -3.35 15.67
N PHE A 179 -3.83 -4.33 14.91
CA PHE A 179 -3.01 -5.32 14.19
C PHE A 179 -3.11 -5.16 12.69
N SER A 180 -1.99 -5.29 12.01
CA SER A 180 -1.85 -5.23 10.55
C SER A 180 -0.59 -5.99 10.11
N THR A 181 -0.30 -5.97 8.81
CA THR A 181 0.94 -6.51 8.26
C THR A 181 1.78 -5.39 7.66
N PRO A 182 2.91 -5.00 8.26
CA PRO A 182 3.84 -4.07 7.61
C PRO A 182 4.35 -4.65 6.29
N THR A 183 4.26 -3.87 5.21
CA THR A 183 4.62 -4.35 3.88
C THR A 183 5.65 -3.44 3.22
N TYR A 184 6.80 -4.01 2.86
CA TYR A 184 7.92 -3.28 2.28
C TYR A 184 7.71 -3.05 0.78
N THR A 185 7.89 -1.81 0.32
CA THR A 185 7.74 -1.45 -1.10
C THR A 185 8.63 -2.25 -2.03
N HIS A 186 9.86 -2.59 -1.59
CA HIS A 186 10.75 -3.45 -2.35
C HIS A 186 10.16 -4.85 -2.55
N ASP A 187 9.55 -5.45 -1.51
CA ASP A 187 8.92 -6.76 -1.61
C ASP A 187 7.69 -6.73 -2.53
N ILE A 188 6.86 -5.69 -2.44
CA ILE A 188 5.74 -5.49 -3.38
C ILE A 188 6.27 -5.46 -4.82
N ALA A 189 7.33 -4.70 -5.08
CA ALA A 189 7.93 -4.60 -6.41
C ALA A 189 8.47 -5.94 -6.93
N GLN A 190 8.95 -6.82 -6.07
CA GLN A 190 9.38 -8.16 -6.46
C GLN A 190 8.20 -9.13 -6.69
N MET A 191 7.08 -8.92 -6.00
CA MET A 191 5.90 -9.78 -6.11
C MET A 191 5.06 -9.52 -7.36
N LEU A 192 5.01 -8.28 -7.88
CA LEU A 192 4.10 -7.84 -8.93
C LEU A 192 4.39 -8.38 -10.34
N PRO A 193 5.67 -8.54 -10.82
CA PRO A 193 5.96 -8.77 -12.24
C PRO A 193 5.28 -10.00 -12.84
N ARG A 194 5.05 -11.04 -12.04
CA ARG A 194 4.32 -12.24 -12.47
C ARG A 194 2.89 -11.94 -12.94
N PHE A 195 2.29 -10.87 -12.41
CA PHE A 195 0.91 -10.47 -12.72
C PHE A 195 0.81 -9.43 -13.85
N PHE A 196 1.92 -9.08 -14.49
CA PHE A 196 1.90 -8.20 -15.67
C PHE A 196 1.46 -8.91 -16.94
N GLU A 197 1.57 -10.23 -16.98
CA GLU A 197 1.16 -11.00 -18.15
C GLU A 197 -0.37 -10.98 -18.33
N LEU A 198 -0.83 -10.81 -19.58
CA LEU A 198 -2.25 -10.67 -19.92
C LEU A 198 -3.06 -11.97 -19.70
N ASN A 199 -2.39 -13.12 -19.79
CA ASN A 199 -2.98 -14.45 -19.59
C ASN A 199 -3.14 -14.85 -18.11
N VAL A 200 -2.60 -14.06 -17.18
CA VAL A 200 -2.84 -14.25 -15.76
C VAL A 200 -4.18 -13.60 -15.41
N GLU A 201 -5.09 -14.36 -14.81
CA GLU A 201 -6.39 -13.85 -14.39
C GLU A 201 -6.24 -12.64 -13.44
N GLY A 202 -7.18 -11.73 -13.56
CA GLY A 202 -7.30 -10.58 -12.67
C GLY A 202 -8.02 -10.90 -11.36
N GLY A 203 -8.81 -9.96 -10.88
CA GLY A 203 -9.55 -10.10 -9.63
C GLY A 203 -8.83 -9.44 -8.45
N VAL A 204 -9.12 -9.90 -7.24
CA VAL A 204 -8.48 -9.36 -6.01
C VAL A 204 -7.36 -10.27 -5.56
N LEU A 205 -6.22 -9.65 -5.20
CA LEU A 205 -5.09 -10.36 -4.59
C LEU A 205 -4.44 -9.49 -3.51
N HIS A 206 -4.03 -10.13 -2.41
CA HIS A 206 -3.31 -9.49 -1.33
C HIS A 206 -1.79 -9.51 -1.57
N PHE A 207 -1.17 -8.34 -1.51
CA PHE A 207 0.28 -8.15 -1.62
C PHE A 207 0.80 -7.62 -0.28
N ALA A 208 1.14 -8.52 0.61
CA ALA A 208 1.63 -8.22 1.95
C ALA A 208 2.81 -9.12 2.32
N ASN A 209 3.71 -8.64 3.16
CA ASN A 209 4.68 -9.50 3.82
C ASN A 209 3.98 -10.54 4.69
N ALA A 210 4.65 -11.60 5.09
CA ALA A 210 4.05 -12.63 5.94
C ALA A 210 4.07 -12.23 7.42
N GLY A 211 3.03 -12.68 8.15
CA GLY A 211 2.88 -12.47 9.59
C GLY A 211 2.07 -11.23 9.94
N GLU A 212 1.91 -10.99 11.22
CA GLU A 212 1.14 -9.88 11.80
C GLU A 212 1.87 -9.25 12.97
N CYS A 213 1.52 -8.01 13.28
CA CYS A 213 1.93 -7.34 14.51
C CYS A 213 1.00 -6.19 14.85
N SER A 214 1.02 -5.79 16.12
CA SER A 214 0.50 -4.50 16.55
C SER A 214 1.44 -3.37 16.13
N TRP A 215 0.97 -2.13 16.22
CA TRP A 215 1.81 -0.95 15.97
C TRP A 215 2.93 -0.83 17.00
N GLN A 216 2.67 -1.24 18.24
CA GLN A 216 3.68 -1.29 19.29
C GLN A 216 4.78 -2.32 18.98
N GLU A 217 4.40 -3.55 18.61
CA GLU A 217 5.36 -4.61 18.25
C GLU A 217 6.19 -4.22 17.01
N TYR A 218 5.57 -3.55 16.03
CA TYR A 218 6.29 -3.04 14.87
C TYR A 218 7.32 -1.98 15.26
N ALA A 219 6.92 -1.03 16.10
CA ALA A 219 7.81 0.01 16.60
C ALA A 219 8.93 -0.58 17.46
N GLN A 220 8.64 -1.55 18.35
CA GLN A 220 9.65 -2.21 19.18
C GLN A 220 10.66 -2.96 18.32
N TRP A 221 10.19 -3.75 17.35
CA TRP A 221 11.09 -4.46 16.44
C TRP A 221 12.02 -3.53 15.65
N ALA A 222 11.52 -2.35 15.27
CA ALA A 222 12.36 -1.34 14.63
C ALA A 222 13.49 -0.85 15.56
N LEU A 223 13.19 -0.61 16.84
CA LEU A 223 14.21 -0.20 17.81
C LEU A 223 15.21 -1.33 18.11
N ASP A 224 14.73 -2.58 18.19
CA ASP A 224 15.59 -3.76 18.39
C ASP A 224 16.57 -3.91 17.20
N CYS A 225 16.09 -3.71 15.98
CA CYS A 225 16.95 -3.69 14.78
C CYS A 225 17.96 -2.52 14.82
N CYS A 226 17.53 -1.33 15.21
CA CYS A 226 18.44 -0.19 15.37
C CYS A 226 19.56 -0.50 16.36
N GLN A 227 19.21 -1.07 17.50
CA GLN A 227 20.21 -1.50 18.51
C GLN A 227 21.14 -2.56 17.94
N GLY A 228 20.62 -3.58 17.25
CA GLY A 228 21.40 -4.66 16.64
C GLY A 228 22.37 -4.17 15.56
N PHE A 229 22.06 -3.09 14.87
CA PHE A 229 22.92 -2.46 13.86
C PHE A 229 23.75 -1.29 14.38
N GLY A 230 23.79 -1.05 15.69
CA GLY A 230 24.59 0.01 16.28
C GLY A 230 24.06 1.43 16.05
N ILE A 231 22.78 1.56 15.68
CA ILE A 231 22.12 2.85 15.51
C ILE A 231 21.69 3.36 16.89
N SER A 232 22.19 4.53 17.28
CA SER A 232 21.90 5.10 18.60
C SER A 232 20.45 5.58 18.70
N ALA A 233 19.78 5.21 19.77
CA ALA A 233 18.48 5.73 20.18
C ALA A 233 18.45 5.93 21.71
N LYS A 234 17.75 6.99 22.18
CA LYS A 234 17.55 7.24 23.61
C LYS A 234 16.51 6.26 24.16
N ALA A 235 15.34 6.18 23.49
CA ALA A 235 14.33 5.18 23.85
C ALA A 235 14.80 3.77 23.47
N LYS A 236 14.64 2.82 24.38
CA LYS A 236 14.96 1.40 24.19
C LYS A 236 13.70 0.54 24.09
N THR A 237 12.60 1.02 24.65
CA THR A 237 11.32 0.32 24.71
C THR A 237 10.20 1.21 24.20
N VAL A 238 9.15 0.58 23.66
CA VAL A 238 7.96 1.26 23.14
C VAL A 238 6.79 0.97 24.09
N GLY A 239 6.24 2.02 24.70
CA GLY A 239 5.05 1.94 25.54
C GLY A 239 3.79 1.62 24.71
N ALA A 240 2.82 0.93 25.33
CA ALA A 240 1.56 0.55 24.68
C ALA A 240 0.49 1.65 24.89
N LEU A 241 -0.09 2.12 23.78
CA LEU A 241 -1.31 2.93 23.74
C LEU A 241 -2.49 2.06 23.33
N LYS A 242 -3.71 2.51 23.59
CA LYS A 242 -4.94 1.86 23.10
C LYS A 242 -5.53 2.66 21.95
N LEU A 243 -6.05 1.96 20.94
CA LEU A 243 -6.70 2.57 19.78
C LEU A 243 -7.82 3.53 20.19
N LYS A 244 -8.62 3.17 21.20
CA LYS A 244 -9.71 4.00 21.74
C LYS A 244 -9.27 5.34 22.36
N ASP A 245 -8.00 5.46 22.73
CA ASP A 245 -7.46 6.67 23.37
C ASP A 245 -6.97 7.71 22.35
N MET A 246 -7.02 7.37 21.06
CA MET A 246 -6.61 8.25 19.94
C MET A 246 -7.70 9.27 19.60
N LYS A 247 -7.99 10.18 20.53
CA LYS A 247 -9.10 11.18 20.45
C LYS A 247 -8.97 12.17 19.29
N ASN A 248 -7.78 12.37 18.76
CA ASN A 248 -7.52 13.31 17.65
C ASN A 248 -7.77 12.69 16.28
N TRP A 249 -8.10 11.40 16.19
CA TRP A 249 -8.44 10.77 14.93
C TRP A 249 -9.92 10.97 14.61
N VAL A 250 -10.20 11.50 13.44
CA VAL A 250 -11.56 11.73 12.95
C VAL A 250 -12.14 10.43 12.41
N ALA A 251 -11.37 9.72 11.59
CA ALA A 251 -11.78 8.47 10.97
C ALA A 251 -11.67 7.28 11.94
N ARG A 252 -12.63 6.37 11.85
CA ARG A 252 -12.51 5.04 12.47
C ARG A 252 -11.45 4.21 11.74
N ARG A 253 -10.72 3.40 12.52
CA ARG A 253 -9.70 2.50 11.97
C ARG A 253 -9.97 1.07 12.40
N PRO A 254 -9.88 0.07 11.50
CA PRO A 254 -10.07 -1.33 11.86
C PRO A 254 -9.04 -1.75 12.92
N ALA A 255 -9.48 -2.41 13.97
CA ALA A 255 -8.59 -2.90 15.03
C ALA A 255 -7.72 -4.08 14.55
N TYR A 256 -8.24 -4.89 13.63
CA TYR A 256 -7.52 -5.99 13.03
C TYR A 256 -7.69 -5.94 11.50
N SER A 257 -6.63 -5.76 10.75
CA SER A 257 -6.65 -5.67 9.28
C SER A 257 -5.51 -6.45 8.61
N VAL A 258 -5.11 -7.54 9.23
CA VAL A 258 -4.06 -8.43 8.71
C VAL A 258 -4.54 -9.10 7.43
N LEU A 259 -3.73 -9.03 6.38
CA LEU A 259 -4.00 -9.66 5.09
C LEU A 259 -3.34 -11.03 4.98
N SER A 260 -4.10 -12.06 4.61
CA SER A 260 -3.55 -13.37 4.27
C SER A 260 -2.82 -13.32 2.94
N SER A 261 -1.64 -13.88 2.87
CA SER A 261 -0.87 -14.08 1.61
C SER A 261 -1.03 -15.50 1.03
N ALA A 262 -1.99 -16.28 1.53
CA ALA A 262 -2.16 -17.69 1.13
C ALA A 262 -2.47 -17.84 -0.36
N LYS A 263 -3.36 -17.00 -0.92
CA LYS A 263 -3.69 -17.02 -2.35
C LYS A 263 -2.49 -16.65 -3.22
N TYR A 264 -1.70 -15.64 -2.81
CA TYR A 264 -0.45 -15.32 -3.49
C TYR A 264 0.49 -16.54 -3.53
N THR A 265 0.72 -17.19 -2.38
CA THR A 265 1.55 -18.39 -2.28
C THR A 265 1.03 -19.54 -3.16
N GLN A 266 -0.28 -19.76 -3.18
CA GLN A 266 -0.90 -20.79 -4.03
C GLN A 266 -0.68 -20.50 -5.51
N LEU A 267 -0.84 -19.27 -5.97
CA LEU A 267 -0.68 -18.88 -7.38
C LEU A 267 0.77 -18.85 -7.85
N THR A 268 1.70 -18.56 -6.95
CA THR A 268 3.12 -18.32 -7.32
C THR A 268 4.05 -19.45 -6.94
N GLY A 269 3.68 -20.29 -5.97
CA GLY A 269 4.56 -21.26 -5.32
C GLY A 269 5.60 -20.64 -4.39
N ALA A 270 5.56 -19.31 -4.18
CA ALA A 270 6.52 -18.57 -3.36
C ALA A 270 5.81 -17.87 -2.18
N SER A 271 6.29 -18.06 -0.97
CA SER A 271 5.77 -17.35 0.19
C SER A 271 6.41 -15.96 0.30
N PRO A 272 5.64 -14.91 0.59
CA PRO A 272 6.19 -13.61 0.90
C PRO A 272 7.13 -13.66 2.11
N ARG A 273 8.14 -12.81 2.12
CA ARG A 273 9.09 -12.65 3.23
C ARG A 273 8.36 -12.23 4.51
N ALA A 274 8.83 -12.68 5.67
CA ALA A 274 8.29 -12.24 6.95
C ALA A 274 8.48 -10.72 7.14
N TRP A 275 7.50 -10.03 7.73
CA TRP A 275 7.57 -8.59 7.95
C TRP A 275 8.78 -8.18 8.80
N ARG A 276 9.20 -9.03 9.75
CA ARG A 276 10.38 -8.77 10.61
C ARG A 276 11.66 -8.70 9.78
N ASP A 277 11.83 -9.63 8.84
CA ASP A 277 13.00 -9.67 7.96
C ASP A 277 12.99 -8.48 6.99
N ALA A 278 11.79 -8.08 6.51
CA ALA A 278 11.63 -6.92 5.66
C ALA A 278 12.02 -5.62 6.37
N VAL A 279 11.60 -5.46 7.62
CA VAL A 279 11.96 -4.32 8.48
C VAL A 279 13.46 -4.30 8.79
N ALA A 280 14.04 -5.43 9.16
CA ALA A 280 15.47 -5.53 9.45
C ALA A 280 16.32 -5.18 8.21
N ASP A 281 15.92 -5.66 7.03
CA ASP A 281 16.58 -5.33 5.77
C ASP A 281 16.48 -3.83 5.45
N TYR A 282 15.30 -3.23 5.63
CA TYR A 282 15.08 -1.80 5.45
C TYR A 282 15.99 -0.96 6.36
N ILE A 283 16.00 -1.26 7.66
CA ILE A 283 16.82 -0.51 8.63
C ILE A 283 18.30 -0.67 8.33
N ARG A 284 18.75 -1.88 8.01
CA ARG A 284 20.14 -2.14 7.63
C ARG A 284 20.56 -1.33 6.41
N ARG A 285 19.70 -1.23 5.37
CA ARG A 285 20.04 -0.53 4.11
C ARG A 285 20.04 0.99 4.22
N PHE A 286 19.15 1.54 5.04
CA PHE A 286 18.89 2.99 5.01
C PHE A 286 19.26 3.73 6.30
N TYR A 287 19.54 3.02 7.38
CA TYR A 287 19.87 3.61 8.68
C TYR A 287 21.23 3.19 9.23
N SER A 288 21.75 1.98 8.92
CA SER A 288 23.12 1.67 9.35
C SER A 288 24.11 2.42 8.47
N LYS A 289 25.03 3.15 9.13
CA LYS A 289 26.21 3.72 8.46
C LYS A 289 27.09 2.53 8.06
N THR A 290 27.31 2.35 6.79
CA THR A 290 28.38 1.51 6.24
C THR A 290 29.73 1.97 6.72
#